data_e3935623d4dd0302e3895cba02e48936
#
_entry.id   e3935623d4dd0302e3895cba02e48936
#
_cell.length_a   1.000
_cell.length_b   1.000
_cell.length_c   1.000
_cell.angle_alpha   90.00
_cell.angle_beta   90.00
_cell.angle_gamma   90.00
#
_symmetry.space_group_name_H-M   'P 1'
#
loop_
_entity.id
_entity.type
_entity.pdbx_description
1 polymer ?
#
loop_
_entity_poly.entity_id
_entity_poly.type
_entity_poly.pdbx_seq_one_letter_code
_entity_poly.pdbx_strand_id
1 'polypeptide(L)'
;MEHILSYFGTYTPAADGAVASFKFEYLCSLGFAAIVIFMGRWMVAHSSALKKFAIPAPVVSGLLFSIIIAVIKGSGVMAVKFDVATIKDLCQNIFFLCVGFGFSYKLLRRAGGKLCIKIAVAACLLITLQDVLGVLVGKVIGLHPLLALQCSSSAMSGGVGTASAFGPIFIDKFGAPDSATTVGVAAGTMGNIMGSLIGGPVAAFLISRHGLKSDPNDKPDAEMTGSVPELNNGRMVSTFALCLLAAALGMPIYCLLDNIPAIEMPKFIGCLFAGAIVRNIMEACNIQFNVPEVDAIEHMFLELYLALVLMTIDITALAPVAGQMGVILLAQAILMALFGIFVSFNMFGRNYGAAVMTAGNCGWGCGSGPNAVANEKAVMDQYGWHNVAWVLYPSFAVIIDDIYNPIFLSIFAGIVA
;
A
#
# COMPACT_ATOMS: atom_id res chain seq x y z
N MET A 1 11.60 11.04 40.94
CA MET A 1 11.56 10.14 39.79
C MET A 1 10.22 10.25 39.03
N GLU A 2 9.08 10.25 39.71
CA GLU A 2 7.75 10.42 39.12
C GLU A 2 7.59 11.74 38.32
N HIS A 3 8.12 12.86 38.84
CA HIS A 3 8.10 14.14 38.15
C HIS A 3 8.91 14.11 36.81
N ILE A 4 9.99 13.35 36.72
CA ILE A 4 10.75 13.22 35.49
C ILE A 4 10.01 12.32 34.50
N LEU A 5 9.42 11.22 34.97
CA LEU A 5 8.65 10.30 34.15
C LEU A 5 7.42 10.96 33.51
N SER A 6 6.82 11.93 34.19
CA SER A 6 5.63 12.65 33.65
C SER A 6 5.91 13.48 32.40
N TYR A 7 7.18 13.85 32.11
CA TYR A 7 7.57 14.50 30.86
C TYR A 7 7.63 13.54 29.67
N PHE A 8 7.83 12.25 29.95
CA PHE A 8 7.94 11.23 28.89
C PHE A 8 6.61 10.55 28.58
N GLY A 9 5.66 10.62 29.52
CA GLY A 9 4.37 9.97 29.34
C GLY A 9 3.56 9.85 30.62
N THR A 10 2.46 9.09 30.53
CA THR A 10 1.53 8.86 31.63
C THR A 10 1.60 7.42 32.11
N TYR A 11 1.90 7.23 33.39
CA TYR A 11 1.85 5.93 34.05
C TYR A 11 0.45 5.66 34.60
N THR A 12 -0.10 4.50 34.32
CA THR A 12 -1.34 3.99 34.89
C THR A 12 -1.04 2.73 35.69
N PRO A 13 -1.25 2.70 36.99
CA PRO A 13 -0.98 1.54 37.84
C PRO A 13 -1.86 0.35 37.44
N ALA A 14 -1.42 -0.85 37.81
CA ALA A 14 -2.20 -2.08 37.63
C ALA A 14 -3.51 -2.00 38.43
N ALA A 15 -4.63 -2.35 37.81
CA ALA A 15 -5.94 -2.43 38.44
C ALA A 15 -6.72 -3.64 37.89
N ASP A 16 -7.48 -4.32 38.71
CA ASP A 16 -8.43 -5.39 38.36
C ASP A 16 -7.89 -6.46 37.40
N GLY A 17 -6.65 -6.96 37.63
CA GLY A 17 -6.01 -7.97 36.83
C GLY A 17 -5.36 -7.47 35.54
N ALA A 18 -5.44 -6.17 35.24
CA ALA A 18 -4.73 -5.55 34.12
C ALA A 18 -3.28 -5.20 34.51
N VAL A 19 -2.33 -5.41 33.59
CA VAL A 19 -0.92 -5.05 33.78
C VAL A 19 -0.79 -3.52 33.80
N ALA A 20 0.10 -2.98 34.64
CA ALA A 20 0.43 -1.55 34.64
C ALA A 20 0.75 -1.08 33.22
N SER A 21 0.35 0.15 32.87
CA SER A 21 0.61 0.68 31.53
C SER A 21 1.33 2.02 31.58
N PHE A 22 2.22 2.23 30.59
CA PHE A 22 2.89 3.50 30.36
C PHE A 22 2.58 3.98 28.94
N LYS A 23 1.90 5.14 28.83
CA LYS A 23 1.58 5.78 27.56
C LYS A 23 2.62 6.87 27.30
N PHE A 24 3.50 6.66 26.32
CA PHE A 24 4.46 7.66 25.88
C PHE A 24 3.73 8.85 25.23
N GLU A 25 4.24 10.04 25.52
CA GLU A 25 3.80 11.30 24.93
C GLU A 25 4.16 11.36 23.43
N TYR A 26 3.50 12.23 22.67
CA TYR A 26 3.57 12.25 21.20
C TYR A 26 5.00 12.44 20.65
N LEU A 27 5.85 13.33 21.23
CA LEU A 27 7.24 13.51 20.78
C LEU A 27 8.10 12.28 21.05
N CYS A 28 7.91 11.64 22.21
CA CYS A 28 8.58 10.38 22.52
C CYS A 28 8.13 9.27 21.56
N SER A 29 6.85 9.22 21.24
CA SER A 29 6.28 8.28 20.27
C SER A 29 6.87 8.46 18.87
N LEU A 30 7.09 9.72 18.43
CA LEU A 30 7.81 10.03 17.20
C LEU A 30 9.28 9.58 17.23
N GLY A 31 9.95 9.74 18.38
CA GLY A 31 11.32 9.25 18.58
C GLY A 31 11.39 7.73 18.41
N PHE A 32 10.43 6.97 18.95
CA PHE A 32 10.34 5.52 18.74
C PHE A 32 10.05 5.18 17.27
N ALA A 33 9.16 5.91 16.60
CA ALA A 33 8.93 5.72 15.17
C ALA A 33 10.21 5.95 14.34
N ALA A 34 11.01 6.95 14.68
CA ALA A 34 12.31 7.19 14.03
C ALA A 34 13.28 6.02 14.25
N ILE A 35 13.34 5.43 15.47
CA ILE A 35 14.12 4.23 15.75
C ILE A 35 13.65 3.07 14.86
N VAL A 36 12.33 2.86 14.74
CA VAL A 36 11.75 1.83 13.86
C VAL A 36 12.19 2.05 12.41
N ILE A 37 12.13 3.29 11.89
CA ILE A 37 12.56 3.61 10.53
C ILE A 37 14.05 3.32 10.34
N PHE A 38 14.93 3.80 11.22
CA PHE A 38 16.37 3.58 11.11
C PHE A 38 16.74 2.10 11.18
N MET A 39 16.14 1.38 12.13
CA MET A 39 16.35 -0.06 12.28
C MET A 39 15.89 -0.82 11.03
N GLY A 40 14.72 -0.47 10.48
CA GLY A 40 14.21 -1.08 9.25
C GLY A 40 15.09 -0.83 8.05
N ARG A 41 15.54 0.41 7.84
CA ARG A 41 16.46 0.77 6.76
C ARG A 41 17.79 0.01 6.90
N TRP A 42 18.32 -0.10 8.12
CA TRP A 42 19.51 -0.89 8.38
C TRP A 42 19.30 -2.39 8.05
N MET A 43 18.19 -2.99 8.49
CA MET A 43 17.87 -4.40 8.22
C MET A 43 17.71 -4.66 6.72
N VAL A 44 17.00 -3.81 5.99
CA VAL A 44 16.84 -3.93 4.54
C VAL A 44 18.17 -3.74 3.81
N ALA A 45 19.02 -2.80 4.25
CA ALA A 45 20.34 -2.57 3.66
C ALA A 45 21.25 -3.79 3.76
N HIS A 46 21.13 -4.61 4.83
CA HIS A 46 21.99 -5.78 5.07
C HIS A 46 21.34 -7.11 4.64
N SER A 47 20.10 -7.12 4.12
CA SER A 47 19.40 -8.33 3.71
C SER A 47 19.03 -8.29 2.24
N SER A 48 19.67 -9.16 1.45
CA SER A 48 19.32 -9.33 0.01
C SER A 48 17.90 -9.85 -0.18
N ALA A 49 17.37 -10.67 0.73
CA ALA A 49 16.01 -11.18 0.67
C ALA A 49 14.97 -10.07 0.84
N LEU A 50 15.14 -9.18 1.84
CA LEU A 50 14.23 -8.07 2.07
C LEU A 50 14.20 -7.09 0.89
N LYS A 51 15.36 -6.82 0.28
CA LYS A 51 15.45 -6.02 -0.95
C LYS A 51 14.73 -6.68 -2.11
N LYS A 52 14.96 -7.99 -2.30
CA LYS A 52 14.35 -8.76 -3.40
C LYS A 52 12.82 -8.75 -3.36
N PHE A 53 12.24 -8.82 -2.16
CA PHE A 53 10.78 -8.84 -1.97
C PHE A 53 10.16 -7.44 -1.81
N ALA A 54 10.92 -6.39 -2.02
CA ALA A 54 10.47 -4.99 -1.91
C ALA A 54 9.65 -4.69 -0.64
N ILE A 55 10.03 -5.31 0.50
CA ILE A 55 9.33 -5.12 1.77
C ILE A 55 9.70 -3.75 2.32
N PRO A 56 8.72 -2.87 2.62
CA PRO A 56 9.01 -1.56 3.18
C PRO A 56 9.80 -1.66 4.50
N ALA A 57 10.82 -0.83 4.64
CA ALA A 57 11.72 -0.87 5.80
C ALA A 57 10.99 -0.80 7.16
N PRO A 58 9.99 0.09 7.38
CA PRO A 58 9.25 0.16 8.63
C PRO A 58 8.42 -1.09 8.93
N VAL A 59 8.07 -1.90 7.92
CA VAL A 59 7.28 -3.12 8.13
C VAL A 59 8.08 -4.14 8.91
N VAL A 60 9.32 -4.43 8.50
CA VAL A 60 10.17 -5.43 9.16
C VAL A 60 10.47 -5.03 10.59
N SER A 61 10.92 -3.80 10.78
CA SER A 61 11.30 -3.31 12.10
C SER A 61 10.11 -3.04 13.01
N GLY A 62 9.00 -2.54 12.47
CA GLY A 62 7.77 -2.29 13.23
C GLY A 62 7.14 -3.58 13.75
N LEU A 63 7.11 -4.65 12.94
CA LEU A 63 6.67 -5.97 13.41
C LEU A 63 7.61 -6.53 14.47
N LEU A 64 8.93 -6.39 14.32
CA LEU A 64 9.89 -6.80 15.35
C LEU A 64 9.66 -6.00 16.64
N PHE A 65 9.43 -4.69 16.53
CA PHE A 65 9.16 -3.82 17.66
C PHE A 65 7.85 -4.21 18.37
N SER A 66 6.79 -4.53 17.63
CA SER A 66 5.51 -4.98 18.22
C SER A 66 5.65 -6.35 18.90
N ILE A 67 6.51 -7.25 18.40
CA ILE A 67 6.85 -8.50 19.10
C ILE A 67 7.52 -8.22 20.44
N ILE A 68 8.50 -7.31 20.48
CA ILE A 68 9.19 -6.92 21.73
C ILE A 68 8.18 -6.38 22.74
N ILE A 69 7.27 -5.49 22.31
CA ILE A 69 6.21 -4.94 23.18
C ILE A 69 5.26 -6.05 23.67
N ALA A 70 4.88 -6.98 22.80
CA ALA A 70 4.03 -8.10 23.17
C ALA A 70 4.69 -9.01 24.22
N VAL A 71 6.00 -9.26 24.11
CA VAL A 71 6.78 -10.02 25.09
C VAL A 71 6.84 -9.28 26.43
N ILE A 72 7.09 -7.96 26.44
CA ILE A 72 7.10 -7.14 27.68
C ILE A 72 5.73 -7.16 28.35
N LYS A 73 4.64 -7.02 27.60
CA LYS A 73 3.27 -7.11 28.10
C LYS A 73 2.97 -8.51 28.66
N GLY A 74 3.36 -9.56 27.91
CA GLY A 74 3.13 -10.96 28.28
C GLY A 74 3.93 -11.42 29.49
N SER A 75 5.09 -10.82 29.76
CA SER A 75 5.87 -11.06 30.98
C SER A 75 5.28 -10.44 32.25
N GLY A 76 4.18 -9.69 32.13
CA GLY A 76 3.51 -9.03 33.24
C GLY A 76 4.23 -7.78 33.79
N VAL A 77 5.29 -7.33 33.12
CA VAL A 77 6.09 -6.17 33.55
C VAL A 77 5.30 -4.87 33.35
N MET A 78 4.91 -4.58 32.09
CA MET A 78 4.23 -3.33 31.74
C MET A 78 3.63 -3.40 30.35
N ALA A 79 2.46 -2.80 30.14
CA ALA A 79 1.89 -2.53 28.82
C ALA A 79 2.40 -1.17 28.30
N VAL A 80 3.12 -1.18 27.20
CA VAL A 80 3.63 0.04 26.54
C VAL A 80 2.60 0.53 25.52
N LYS A 81 2.23 1.82 25.63
CA LYS A 81 1.32 2.50 24.71
C LYS A 81 1.97 3.76 24.15
N PHE A 82 1.52 4.21 22.99
CA PHE A 82 2.05 5.39 22.30
C PHE A 82 0.93 6.36 21.95
N ASP A 83 1.21 7.65 22.07
CA ASP A 83 0.30 8.70 21.61
C ASP A 83 0.61 9.03 20.15
N VAL A 84 -0.09 8.38 19.24
CA VAL A 84 0.19 8.47 17.80
C VAL A 84 -1.01 8.93 16.97
N ALA A 85 -2.21 9.02 17.55
CA ALA A 85 -3.45 9.15 16.79
C ALA A 85 -3.44 10.35 15.82
N THR A 86 -3.14 11.56 16.31
CA THR A 86 -3.16 12.77 15.48
C THR A 86 -2.10 12.76 14.39
N ILE A 87 -0.88 12.31 14.72
CA ILE A 87 0.23 12.31 13.78
C ILE A 87 0.03 11.23 12.73
N LYS A 88 -0.47 10.07 13.14
CA LYS A 88 -0.83 8.98 12.23
C LYS A 88 -1.88 9.44 11.21
N ASP A 89 -2.94 10.12 11.67
CA ASP A 89 -3.98 10.69 10.79
C ASP A 89 -3.40 11.71 9.81
N LEU A 90 -2.54 12.62 10.27
CA LEU A 90 -1.87 13.58 9.41
C LEU A 90 -1.01 12.89 8.33
N CYS A 91 -0.18 11.92 8.74
CA CYS A 91 0.69 11.21 7.82
C CYS A 91 -0.10 10.43 6.77
N GLN A 92 -1.18 9.77 7.17
CA GLN A 92 -2.08 9.05 6.28
C GLN A 92 -2.72 9.99 5.25
N ASN A 93 -3.27 11.12 5.69
CA ASN A 93 -3.95 12.06 4.82
C ASN A 93 -2.98 12.69 3.80
N ILE A 94 -1.76 13.07 4.21
CA ILE A 94 -0.75 13.62 3.29
C ILE A 94 -0.23 12.54 2.33
N PHE A 95 -0.02 11.32 2.79
CA PHE A 95 0.36 10.22 1.92
C PHE A 95 -0.66 10.01 0.79
N PHE A 96 -1.93 9.81 1.11
CA PHE A 96 -2.97 9.62 0.09
C PHE A 96 -3.24 10.86 -0.77
N LEU A 97 -2.98 12.07 -0.25
CA LEU A 97 -2.99 13.28 -1.06
C LEU A 97 -1.90 13.23 -2.15
N CYS A 98 -0.68 12.84 -1.78
CA CYS A 98 0.43 12.72 -2.73
C CYS A 98 0.15 11.66 -3.79
N VAL A 99 -0.43 10.53 -3.39
CA VAL A 99 -0.95 9.52 -4.31
C VAL A 99 -1.96 10.15 -5.30
N GLY A 100 -2.90 10.97 -4.81
CA GLY A 100 -3.84 11.71 -5.65
C GLY A 100 -3.15 12.64 -6.66
N PHE A 101 -2.03 13.27 -6.29
CA PHE A 101 -1.23 14.06 -7.22
C PHE A 101 -0.62 13.24 -8.36
N GLY A 102 -0.50 11.94 -8.24
CA GLY A 102 -0.11 11.04 -9.34
C GLY A 102 -1.12 11.04 -10.49
N PHE A 103 -2.40 11.35 -10.23
CA PHE A 103 -3.45 11.31 -11.24
C PHE A 103 -3.44 12.55 -12.15
N SER A 104 -2.90 12.41 -13.36
CA SER A 104 -2.88 13.44 -14.39
C SER A 104 -3.70 13.02 -15.62
N TYR A 105 -4.76 13.77 -15.91
CA TYR A 105 -5.57 13.57 -17.13
C TYR A 105 -4.75 13.77 -18.41
N LYS A 106 -3.77 14.69 -18.38
CA LYS A 106 -2.88 14.96 -19.51
C LYS A 106 -1.95 13.77 -19.80
N LEU A 107 -1.41 13.12 -18.76
CA LEU A 107 -0.63 11.88 -18.89
C LEU A 107 -1.52 10.76 -19.40
N LEU A 108 -2.70 10.59 -18.84
CA LEU A 108 -3.69 9.59 -19.24
C LEU A 108 -4.02 9.69 -20.73
N ARG A 109 -4.24 10.91 -21.22
CA ARG A 109 -4.55 11.16 -22.65
C ARG A 109 -3.36 10.90 -23.56
N ARG A 110 -2.12 11.16 -23.11
CA ARG A 110 -0.88 10.94 -23.87
C ARG A 110 -0.50 9.47 -23.97
N ALA A 111 -0.77 8.68 -22.95
CA ALA A 111 -0.36 7.27 -22.86
C ALA A 111 -1.07 6.33 -23.86
N GLY A 112 -2.02 6.85 -24.67
CA GLY A 112 -2.61 6.11 -25.79
C GLY A 112 -3.77 5.18 -25.43
N GLY A 113 -4.91 5.73 -25.47
CA GLY A 113 -6.31 5.32 -25.28
C GLY A 113 -6.66 3.85 -25.02
N LYS A 114 -6.44 2.95 -25.96
CA LYS A 114 -7.01 1.60 -25.87
C LYS A 114 -6.30 0.68 -24.87
N LEU A 115 -4.98 0.75 -24.75
CA LEU A 115 -4.22 -0.10 -23.83
C LEU A 115 -4.42 0.36 -22.38
N CYS A 116 -4.43 1.66 -22.13
CA CYS A 116 -4.71 2.21 -20.82
C CYS A 116 -6.10 1.83 -20.30
N ILE A 117 -7.12 1.89 -21.16
CA ILE A 117 -8.47 1.43 -20.79
C ILE A 117 -8.46 -0.06 -20.44
N LYS A 118 -7.73 -0.88 -21.20
CA LYS A 118 -7.62 -2.32 -20.90
C LYS A 118 -6.90 -2.59 -19.57
N ILE A 119 -5.83 -1.83 -19.27
CA ILE A 119 -5.12 -1.92 -17.99
C ILE A 119 -6.06 -1.52 -16.85
N ALA A 120 -6.78 -0.40 -16.99
CA ALA A 120 -7.75 0.07 -15.99
C ALA A 120 -8.86 -0.95 -15.72
N VAL A 121 -9.46 -1.49 -16.79
CA VAL A 121 -10.51 -2.52 -16.67
C VAL A 121 -9.96 -3.79 -16.02
N ALA A 122 -8.76 -4.22 -16.39
CA ALA A 122 -8.11 -5.39 -15.78
C ALA A 122 -7.83 -5.15 -14.29
N ALA A 123 -7.35 -3.96 -13.91
CA ALA A 123 -7.10 -3.60 -12.51
C ALA A 123 -8.40 -3.61 -11.69
N CYS A 124 -9.44 -2.92 -12.15
CA CYS A 124 -10.75 -2.92 -11.47
C CYS A 124 -11.35 -4.33 -11.34
N LEU A 125 -11.23 -5.14 -12.40
CA LEU A 125 -11.73 -6.51 -12.38
C LEU A 125 -10.94 -7.38 -11.39
N LEU A 126 -9.61 -7.25 -11.34
CA LEU A 126 -8.78 -7.98 -10.39
C LEU A 126 -9.13 -7.65 -8.95
N ILE A 127 -9.21 -6.36 -8.60
CA ILE A 127 -9.59 -5.87 -7.27
C ILE A 127 -10.94 -6.48 -6.86
N THR A 128 -11.95 -6.36 -7.73
CA THR A 128 -13.27 -6.93 -7.47
C THR A 128 -13.24 -8.44 -7.24
N LEU A 129 -12.48 -9.17 -8.07
CA LEU A 129 -12.36 -10.62 -7.93
C LEU A 129 -11.60 -11.03 -6.66
N GLN A 130 -10.60 -10.27 -6.26
CA GLN A 130 -9.87 -10.50 -5.01
C GLN A 130 -10.80 -10.39 -3.79
N ASP A 131 -11.63 -9.35 -3.74
CA ASP A 131 -12.54 -9.15 -2.61
C ASP A 131 -13.65 -10.18 -2.58
N VAL A 132 -14.26 -10.46 -3.71
CA VAL A 132 -15.30 -11.50 -3.81
C VAL A 132 -14.72 -12.87 -3.43
N LEU A 133 -13.56 -13.25 -3.98
CA LEU A 133 -12.91 -14.53 -3.65
C LEU A 133 -12.56 -14.61 -2.16
N GLY A 134 -11.94 -13.57 -1.61
CA GLY A 134 -11.52 -13.58 -0.22
C GLY A 134 -12.70 -13.70 0.74
N VAL A 135 -13.77 -12.95 0.52
CA VAL A 135 -14.98 -13.05 1.36
C VAL A 135 -15.67 -14.41 1.20
N LEU A 136 -15.75 -14.96 -0.02
CA LEU A 136 -16.34 -16.29 -0.24
C LEU A 136 -15.53 -17.40 0.45
N VAL A 137 -14.20 -17.40 0.27
CA VAL A 137 -13.32 -18.36 0.95
C VAL A 137 -13.39 -18.16 2.46
N GLY A 138 -13.36 -16.90 2.94
CA GLY A 138 -13.49 -16.56 4.35
C GLY A 138 -14.76 -17.13 4.98
N LYS A 139 -15.90 -16.98 4.31
CA LYS A 139 -17.18 -17.58 4.76
C LYS A 139 -17.11 -19.10 4.87
N VAL A 140 -16.48 -19.78 3.90
CA VAL A 140 -16.36 -21.25 3.91
C VAL A 140 -15.50 -21.75 5.07
N ILE A 141 -14.43 -21.02 5.41
CA ILE A 141 -13.50 -21.40 6.49
C ILE A 141 -13.85 -20.78 7.85
N GLY A 142 -14.97 -20.05 7.94
CA GLY A 142 -15.45 -19.45 9.20
C GLY A 142 -14.62 -18.25 9.67
N LEU A 143 -13.96 -17.52 8.77
CA LEU A 143 -13.29 -16.27 9.08
C LEU A 143 -14.28 -15.09 8.96
N HIS A 144 -14.16 -14.13 9.87
CA HIS A 144 -14.99 -12.92 9.83
C HIS A 144 -14.84 -12.20 8.47
N PRO A 145 -15.95 -11.79 7.80
CA PRO A 145 -15.90 -11.26 6.44
C PRO A 145 -14.95 -10.07 6.26
N LEU A 146 -14.90 -9.16 7.23
CA LEU A 146 -14.01 -8.01 7.19
C LEU A 146 -12.53 -8.37 7.39
N LEU A 147 -12.21 -9.45 8.12
CA LEU A 147 -10.85 -9.99 8.18
C LEU A 147 -10.47 -10.66 6.85
N ALA A 148 -11.41 -11.35 6.22
CA ALA A 148 -11.19 -11.91 4.89
C ALA A 148 -10.98 -10.81 3.85
N LEU A 149 -11.71 -9.70 3.94
CA LEU A 149 -11.54 -8.53 3.09
C LEU A 149 -10.16 -7.87 3.30
N GLN A 150 -9.65 -7.86 4.54
CA GLN A 150 -8.28 -7.42 4.84
C GLN A 150 -7.20 -8.32 4.23
N CYS A 151 -7.51 -9.59 3.93
CA CYS A 151 -6.62 -10.51 3.21
C CYS A 151 -6.85 -10.48 1.68
N SER A 152 -7.68 -9.57 1.18
CA SER A 152 -8.09 -9.45 -0.22
C SER A 152 -7.45 -8.24 -0.88
N SER A 153 -8.16 -7.46 -1.70
CA SER A 153 -7.60 -6.32 -2.42
C SER A 153 -6.95 -5.30 -1.49
N SER A 154 -7.48 -5.11 -0.28
CA SER A 154 -6.92 -4.23 0.74
C SER A 154 -5.42 -4.49 0.97
N ALA A 155 -5.03 -5.76 1.10
CA ALA A 155 -3.64 -6.18 1.35
C ALA A 155 -2.91 -6.59 0.07
N MET A 156 -3.62 -7.14 -0.92
CA MET A 156 -3.00 -7.66 -2.15
C MET A 156 -2.66 -6.52 -3.11
N SER A 157 -3.64 -5.91 -3.75
CA SER A 157 -3.41 -4.79 -4.68
C SER A 157 -3.01 -3.51 -3.94
N GLY A 158 -3.71 -3.16 -2.86
CA GLY A 158 -3.45 -1.95 -2.08
C GLY A 158 -2.22 -2.05 -1.15
N GLY A 159 -1.70 -3.25 -0.93
CA GLY A 159 -0.50 -3.49 -0.13
C GLY A 159 -0.65 -3.12 1.35
N VAL A 160 0.49 -3.05 2.05
CA VAL A 160 0.53 -2.77 3.50
C VAL A 160 -0.05 -1.39 3.82
N GLY A 161 0.12 -0.40 2.93
CA GLY A 161 -0.36 0.97 3.11
C GLY A 161 -1.89 1.03 3.22
N THR A 162 -2.58 0.52 2.22
CA THR A 162 -4.05 0.46 2.19
C THR A 162 -4.61 -0.42 3.30
N ALA A 163 -4.03 -1.61 3.51
CA ALA A 163 -4.46 -2.51 4.57
C ALA A 163 -4.36 -1.89 5.97
N SER A 164 -3.28 -1.16 6.25
CA SER A 164 -3.11 -0.45 7.52
C SER A 164 -4.08 0.74 7.67
N ALA A 165 -4.46 1.36 6.55
CA ALA A 165 -5.41 2.46 6.52
C ALA A 165 -6.85 1.99 6.77
N PHE A 166 -7.25 0.88 6.14
CA PHE A 166 -8.60 0.34 6.26
C PHE A 166 -8.83 -0.49 7.54
N GLY A 167 -7.78 -1.04 8.15
CA GLY A 167 -7.91 -1.80 9.39
C GLY A 167 -8.68 -1.07 10.49
N PRO A 168 -8.25 0.12 10.93
CA PRO A 168 -8.98 0.91 11.92
C PRO A 168 -10.41 1.26 11.48
N ILE A 169 -10.63 1.55 10.20
CA ILE A 169 -11.95 1.88 9.65
C ILE A 169 -12.90 0.69 9.76
N PHE A 170 -12.42 -0.50 9.44
CA PHE A 170 -13.23 -1.72 9.58
C PHE A 170 -13.58 -2.01 11.03
N ILE A 171 -12.67 -1.71 11.97
CA ILE A 171 -12.95 -1.82 13.42
C ILE A 171 -13.98 -0.79 13.85
N ASP A 172 -13.70 0.49 13.59
CA ASP A 172 -14.44 1.61 14.18
C ASP A 172 -15.83 1.81 13.54
N LYS A 173 -15.94 1.60 12.20
CA LYS A 173 -17.17 1.88 11.46
C LYS A 173 -18.00 0.63 11.15
N PHE A 174 -17.36 -0.50 10.95
CA PHE A 174 -18.02 -1.73 10.50
C PHE A 174 -18.01 -2.85 11.54
N GLY A 175 -17.44 -2.62 12.73
CA GLY A 175 -17.44 -3.60 13.82
C GLY A 175 -16.57 -4.83 13.60
N ALA A 176 -15.51 -4.70 12.79
CA ALA A 176 -14.53 -5.78 12.63
C ALA A 176 -13.80 -6.08 13.94
N PRO A 177 -13.28 -7.30 14.11
CA PRO A 177 -12.41 -7.63 15.23
C PRO A 177 -11.17 -6.72 15.30
N ASP A 178 -10.67 -6.43 16.50
CA ASP A 178 -9.48 -5.56 16.74
C ASP A 178 -8.23 -6.03 16.00
N SER A 179 -8.19 -7.29 15.59
CA SER A 179 -7.11 -7.86 14.79
C SER A 179 -7.07 -7.39 13.32
N ALA A 180 -8.09 -6.66 12.82
CA ALA A 180 -8.21 -6.34 11.41
C ALA A 180 -6.98 -5.61 10.86
N THR A 181 -6.43 -4.62 11.58
CA THR A 181 -5.21 -3.92 11.15
C THR A 181 -4.02 -4.88 11.09
N THR A 182 -3.85 -5.71 12.12
CA THR A 182 -2.74 -6.68 12.21
C THR A 182 -2.81 -7.71 11.08
N VAL A 183 -4.00 -8.25 10.82
CA VAL A 183 -4.27 -9.22 9.75
C VAL A 183 -3.97 -8.60 8.39
N GLY A 184 -4.44 -7.38 8.12
CA GLY A 184 -4.19 -6.69 6.86
C GLY A 184 -2.71 -6.43 6.59
N VAL A 185 -1.97 -5.95 7.59
CA VAL A 185 -0.52 -5.72 7.48
C VAL A 185 0.25 -7.02 7.24
N ALA A 186 -0.08 -8.08 7.98
CA ALA A 186 0.55 -9.38 7.80
C ALA A 186 0.24 -9.95 6.41
N ALA A 187 -1.02 -9.84 5.97
CA ALA A 187 -1.45 -10.27 4.64
C ALA A 187 -0.72 -9.49 3.54
N GLY A 188 -0.61 -8.16 3.63
CA GLY A 188 0.11 -7.33 2.66
C GLY A 188 1.61 -7.63 2.61
N THR A 189 2.23 -7.93 3.75
CA THR A 189 3.63 -8.35 3.81
C THR A 189 3.85 -9.70 3.11
N MET A 190 2.97 -10.67 3.35
CA MET A 190 3.00 -11.96 2.64
C MET A 190 2.67 -11.80 1.16
N GLY A 191 1.75 -10.89 0.82
CA GLY A 191 1.42 -10.52 -0.54
C GLY A 191 2.63 -10.03 -1.33
N ASN A 192 3.45 -9.14 -0.77
CA ASN A 192 4.69 -8.68 -1.39
C ASN A 192 5.65 -9.83 -1.75
N ILE A 193 5.77 -10.81 -0.86
CA ILE A 193 6.60 -12.00 -1.12
C ILE A 193 5.99 -12.83 -2.27
N MET A 194 4.70 -13.11 -2.22
CA MET A 194 4.01 -13.91 -3.25
C MET A 194 4.03 -13.22 -4.61
N GLY A 195 3.76 -11.91 -4.67
CA GLY A 195 3.79 -11.12 -5.90
C GLY A 195 5.15 -11.18 -6.60
N SER A 196 6.24 -11.07 -5.84
CA SER A 196 7.60 -11.20 -6.36
C SER A 196 7.94 -12.61 -6.86
N LEU A 197 7.28 -13.64 -6.36
CA LEU A 197 7.53 -15.03 -6.74
C LEU A 197 6.68 -15.48 -7.95
N ILE A 198 5.50 -14.89 -8.16
CA ILE A 198 4.55 -15.34 -9.19
C ILE A 198 4.87 -14.73 -10.56
N GLY A 199 5.28 -13.46 -10.63
CA GLY A 199 5.37 -12.71 -11.88
C GLY A 199 6.37 -13.28 -12.88
N GLY A 200 7.56 -13.61 -12.42
CA GLY A 200 8.60 -14.21 -13.28
C GLY A 200 8.18 -15.54 -13.93
N PRO A 201 7.75 -16.54 -13.15
CA PRO A 201 7.26 -17.81 -13.68
C PRO A 201 6.08 -17.68 -14.65
N VAL A 202 5.10 -16.80 -14.33
CA VAL A 202 3.95 -16.57 -15.23
C VAL A 202 4.41 -15.98 -16.56
N ALA A 203 5.27 -14.96 -16.56
CA ALA A 203 5.78 -14.38 -17.80
C ALA A 203 6.64 -15.38 -18.58
N ALA A 204 7.53 -16.12 -17.91
CA ALA A 204 8.35 -17.14 -18.55
C ALA A 204 7.49 -18.23 -19.23
N PHE A 205 6.42 -18.69 -18.56
CA PHE A 205 5.45 -19.61 -19.14
C PHE A 205 4.79 -19.03 -20.40
N LEU A 206 4.33 -17.77 -20.35
CA LEU A 206 3.67 -17.12 -21.48
C LEU A 206 4.63 -16.92 -22.67
N ILE A 207 5.86 -16.46 -22.39
CA ILE A 207 6.90 -16.24 -23.42
C ILE A 207 7.25 -17.58 -24.10
N SER A 208 7.50 -18.61 -23.31
CA SER A 208 7.85 -19.94 -23.82
C SER A 208 6.70 -20.56 -24.61
N ARG A 209 5.49 -20.54 -24.06
CA ARG A 209 4.31 -21.17 -24.69
C ARG A 209 3.92 -20.53 -26.02
N HIS A 210 4.12 -19.24 -26.19
CA HIS A 210 3.73 -18.51 -27.40
C HIS A 210 4.92 -18.14 -28.29
N GLY A 211 6.15 -18.54 -27.92
CA GLY A 211 7.35 -18.25 -28.71
C GLY A 211 7.64 -16.76 -28.88
N LEU A 212 7.34 -15.97 -27.83
CA LEU A 212 7.43 -14.51 -27.87
C LEU A 212 8.90 -14.05 -27.85
N LYS A 213 9.19 -12.98 -28.57
CA LYS A 213 10.54 -12.37 -28.61
C LYS A 213 10.41 -10.85 -28.42
N SER A 214 11.41 -10.26 -27.75
CA SER A 214 11.58 -8.80 -27.70
C SER A 214 12.03 -8.26 -29.05
N ASP A 215 11.74 -6.99 -29.31
CA ASP A 215 12.33 -6.28 -30.47
C ASP A 215 13.80 -5.94 -30.12
N PRO A 216 14.79 -6.38 -30.95
CA PRO A 216 16.20 -6.07 -30.72
C PRO A 216 16.51 -4.56 -30.72
N ASN A 217 15.63 -3.75 -31.32
CA ASN A 217 15.78 -2.30 -31.39
C ASN A 217 15.22 -1.59 -30.17
N ASP A 218 14.42 -2.27 -29.34
CA ASP A 218 13.86 -1.72 -28.12
C ASP A 218 14.95 -1.76 -27.02
N LYS A 219 15.51 -0.60 -26.68
CA LYS A 219 16.60 -0.45 -25.70
C LYS A 219 16.17 0.52 -24.61
N PRO A 220 16.74 0.37 -23.39
CA PRO A 220 16.51 1.35 -22.35
C PRO A 220 16.92 2.75 -22.81
N ASP A 221 16.02 3.73 -22.74
CA ASP A 221 16.36 5.12 -22.97
C ASP A 221 17.29 5.60 -21.85
N ALA A 222 18.40 6.25 -22.21
CA ALA A 222 19.39 6.74 -21.26
C ALA A 222 18.79 7.74 -20.24
N GLU A 223 17.73 8.45 -20.62
CA GLU A 223 16.98 9.35 -19.74
C GLU A 223 16.14 8.60 -18.69
N MET A 224 15.76 7.33 -18.93
CA MET A 224 14.97 6.52 -18.00
C MET A 224 15.82 5.77 -16.98
N THR A 225 17.13 5.66 -17.21
CA THR A 225 18.01 4.82 -16.37
C THR A 225 18.85 5.57 -15.35
N GLY A 226 18.68 6.92 -15.20
CA GLY A 226 19.68 7.38 -14.32
C GLY A 226 19.93 8.76 -13.86
N SER A 227 19.09 9.71 -13.86
CA SER A 227 19.29 10.85 -12.99
C SER A 227 18.42 10.71 -11.74
N VAL A 228 19.05 10.52 -10.60
CA VAL A 228 18.37 10.77 -9.31
C VAL A 228 17.87 12.21 -9.40
N PRO A 229 16.53 12.45 -9.32
CA PRO A 229 16.01 13.80 -9.44
C PRO A 229 16.64 14.70 -8.37
N GLU A 230 17.25 15.82 -8.76
CA GLU A 230 17.78 16.77 -7.80
C GLU A 230 16.64 17.44 -7.06
N LEU A 231 16.56 17.21 -5.75
CA LEU A 231 15.63 17.91 -4.86
C LEU A 231 16.13 19.33 -4.60
N ASN A 232 15.22 20.29 -4.73
CA ASN A 232 15.52 21.69 -4.44
C ASN A 232 14.80 22.16 -3.18
N ASN A 233 15.53 22.77 -2.24
CA ASN A 233 14.96 23.20 -0.96
C ASN A 233 13.79 24.17 -1.12
N GLY A 234 13.87 25.14 -2.04
CA GLY A 234 12.78 26.09 -2.29
C GLY A 234 11.53 25.41 -2.87
N ARG A 235 11.73 24.48 -3.80
CA ARG A 235 10.63 23.69 -4.36
C ARG A 235 10.04 22.74 -3.32
N MET A 236 10.86 22.14 -2.44
CA MET A 236 10.41 21.28 -1.35
C MET A 236 9.46 22.02 -0.41
N VAL A 237 9.84 23.23 0.06
CA VAL A 237 9.00 24.05 0.94
C VAL A 237 7.69 24.43 0.25
N SER A 238 7.75 24.87 -1.02
CA SER A 238 6.55 25.25 -1.78
C SER A 238 5.63 24.05 -2.03
N THR A 239 6.19 22.89 -2.34
CA THR A 239 5.42 21.66 -2.56
C THR A 239 4.79 21.16 -1.27
N PHE A 240 5.53 21.22 -0.15
CA PHE A 240 4.97 20.86 1.15
C PHE A 240 3.82 21.79 1.57
N ALA A 241 3.98 23.12 1.36
CA ALA A 241 2.90 24.06 1.59
C ALA A 241 1.68 23.79 0.70
N LEU A 242 1.90 23.40 -0.56
CA LEU A 242 0.84 22.97 -1.47
C LEU A 242 0.14 21.72 -0.95
N CYS A 243 0.88 20.73 -0.41
CA CYS A 243 0.30 19.54 0.20
C CYS A 243 -0.61 19.90 1.38
N LEU A 244 -0.17 20.80 2.27
CA LEU A 244 -1.00 21.23 3.40
C LEU A 244 -2.28 21.95 2.96
N LEU A 245 -2.17 22.84 1.96
CA LEU A 245 -3.32 23.53 1.38
C LEU A 245 -4.30 22.55 0.72
N ALA A 246 -3.79 21.64 -0.08
CA ALA A 246 -4.61 20.63 -0.76
C ALA A 246 -5.26 19.65 0.23
N ALA A 247 -4.57 19.26 1.30
CA ALA A 247 -5.14 18.45 2.37
C ALA A 247 -6.32 19.16 3.07
N ALA A 248 -6.18 20.47 3.32
CA ALA A 248 -7.28 21.27 3.86
C ALA A 248 -8.48 21.32 2.90
N LEU A 249 -8.23 21.40 1.58
CA LEU A 249 -9.29 21.30 0.55
C LEU A 249 -9.91 19.89 0.46
N GLY A 250 -9.22 18.87 0.92
CA GLY A 250 -9.75 17.51 1.04
C GLY A 250 -10.90 17.39 2.03
N MET A 251 -10.95 18.24 3.07
CA MET A 251 -12.00 18.17 4.08
C MET A 251 -13.41 18.49 3.56
N PRO A 252 -13.65 19.59 2.81
CA PRO A 252 -14.93 19.80 2.14
C PRO A 252 -15.32 18.67 1.19
N ILE A 253 -14.37 18.13 0.44
CA ILE A 253 -14.61 17.00 -0.48
C ILE A 253 -15.04 15.77 0.33
N TYR A 254 -14.33 15.45 1.41
CA TYR A 254 -14.71 14.37 2.32
C TYR A 254 -16.12 14.57 2.87
N CYS A 255 -16.46 15.79 3.33
CA CYS A 255 -17.80 16.11 3.82
C CYS A 255 -18.89 15.85 2.78
N LEU A 256 -18.64 16.19 1.50
CA LEU A 256 -19.59 15.91 0.41
C LEU A 256 -19.75 14.42 0.16
N LEU A 257 -18.67 13.63 0.24
CA LEU A 257 -18.69 12.19 0.04
C LEU A 257 -19.35 11.43 1.20
N ASP A 258 -19.07 11.85 2.44
CA ASP A 258 -19.58 11.23 3.67
C ASP A 258 -21.11 11.46 3.84
N ASN A 259 -21.66 12.48 3.15
CA ASN A 259 -23.11 12.72 3.11
C ASN A 259 -23.86 11.82 2.11
N ILE A 260 -23.17 10.94 1.36
CA ILE A 260 -23.83 10.01 0.45
C ILE A 260 -24.37 8.83 1.26
N PRO A 261 -25.71 8.61 1.29
CA PRO A 261 -26.29 7.50 2.06
C PRO A 261 -25.72 6.15 1.59
N ALA A 262 -25.46 5.26 2.52
CA ALA A 262 -24.92 3.90 2.31
C ALA A 262 -23.44 3.79 1.91
N ILE A 263 -22.68 4.88 1.91
CA ILE A 263 -21.23 4.82 1.63
C ILE A 263 -20.47 5.50 2.78
N GLU A 264 -19.76 4.73 3.56
CA GLU A 264 -18.88 5.26 4.62
C GLU A 264 -17.47 5.48 4.09
N MET A 265 -17.17 6.74 3.72
CA MET A 265 -15.86 7.10 3.19
C MET A 265 -14.86 7.47 4.29
N PRO A 266 -13.61 6.99 4.24
CA PRO A 266 -12.53 7.50 5.08
C PRO A 266 -12.10 8.92 4.71
N LYS A 267 -11.61 9.70 5.68
CA LYS A 267 -11.16 11.09 5.46
C LYS A 267 -10.08 11.20 4.38
N PHE A 268 -9.15 10.27 4.32
CA PHE A 268 -8.05 10.31 3.36
C PHE A 268 -8.52 10.24 1.90
N ILE A 269 -9.70 9.69 1.62
CA ILE A 269 -10.29 9.70 0.26
C ILE A 269 -10.57 11.15 -0.19
N GLY A 270 -11.03 12.02 0.71
CA GLY A 270 -11.18 13.45 0.41
C GLY A 270 -9.85 14.09 0.02
N CYS A 271 -8.75 13.76 0.74
CA CYS A 271 -7.41 14.24 0.43
C CYS A 271 -6.90 13.68 -0.91
N LEU A 272 -7.14 12.40 -1.21
CA LEU A 272 -6.79 11.78 -2.48
C LEU A 272 -7.46 12.50 -3.66
N PHE A 273 -8.75 12.75 -3.58
CA PHE A 273 -9.46 13.52 -4.62
C PHE A 273 -8.99 14.97 -4.72
N ALA A 274 -8.68 15.62 -3.58
CA ALA A 274 -8.12 16.96 -3.58
C ALA A 274 -6.76 17.00 -4.32
N GLY A 275 -5.90 16.02 -4.10
CA GLY A 275 -4.64 15.86 -4.82
C GLY A 275 -4.85 15.74 -6.33
N ALA A 276 -5.75 14.85 -6.76
CA ALA A 276 -6.09 14.67 -8.17
C ALA A 276 -6.65 15.95 -8.81
N ILE A 277 -7.55 16.65 -8.12
CA ILE A 277 -8.14 17.91 -8.62
C ILE A 277 -7.08 19.00 -8.74
N VAL A 278 -6.29 19.23 -7.69
CA VAL A 278 -5.25 20.27 -7.68
C VAL A 278 -4.21 20.00 -8.77
N ARG A 279 -3.76 18.74 -8.93
CA ARG A 279 -2.84 18.35 -10.01
C ARG A 279 -3.38 18.74 -11.37
N ASN A 280 -4.61 18.39 -11.68
CA ASN A 280 -5.20 18.66 -12.99
C ASN A 280 -5.49 20.15 -13.22
N ILE A 281 -5.84 20.92 -12.17
CA ILE A 281 -5.98 22.38 -12.26
C ILE A 281 -4.62 23.02 -12.57
N MET A 282 -3.54 22.65 -11.86
CA MET A 282 -2.20 23.17 -12.12
C MET A 282 -1.75 22.89 -13.56
N GLU A 283 -2.00 21.67 -14.06
CA GLU A 283 -1.70 21.31 -15.45
C GLU A 283 -2.53 22.10 -16.48
N ALA A 284 -3.80 22.34 -16.20
CA ALA A 284 -4.67 23.14 -17.07
C ALA A 284 -4.23 24.61 -17.10
N CYS A 285 -3.74 25.15 -15.97
CA CYS A 285 -3.21 26.50 -15.86
C CYS A 285 -1.75 26.61 -16.32
N ASN A 286 -1.11 25.53 -16.79
CA ASN A 286 0.31 25.46 -17.13
C ASN A 286 1.25 25.87 -15.97
N ILE A 287 0.83 25.62 -14.73
CA ILE A 287 1.67 25.80 -13.54
C ILE A 287 2.58 24.59 -13.41
N GLN A 288 3.88 24.82 -13.18
CA GLN A 288 4.85 23.75 -13.01
C GLN A 288 4.53 22.92 -11.76
N PHE A 289 4.48 21.61 -11.93
CA PHE A 289 4.28 20.65 -10.85
C PHE A 289 5.58 19.91 -10.57
N ASN A 290 6.01 19.90 -9.32
CA ASN A 290 7.30 19.36 -8.90
C ASN A 290 7.16 17.90 -8.47
N VAL A 291 7.12 16.97 -9.42
CA VAL A 291 6.93 15.52 -9.17
C VAL A 291 7.98 14.96 -8.19
N PRO A 292 9.31 15.22 -8.35
CA PRO A 292 10.31 14.65 -7.44
C PRO A 292 10.13 15.05 -5.98
N GLU A 293 9.71 16.29 -5.72
CA GLU A 293 9.46 16.78 -4.37
C GLU A 293 8.19 16.15 -3.77
N VAL A 294 7.15 15.93 -4.60
CA VAL A 294 5.92 15.20 -4.18
C VAL A 294 6.26 13.77 -3.81
N ASP A 295 7.01 13.06 -4.65
CA ASP A 295 7.43 11.68 -4.40
C ASP A 295 8.25 11.56 -3.11
N ALA A 296 9.14 12.52 -2.86
CA ALA A 296 9.93 12.57 -1.63
C ALA A 296 9.04 12.76 -0.38
N ILE A 297 8.05 13.64 -0.46
CA ILE A 297 7.06 13.87 0.61
C ILE A 297 6.22 12.62 0.82
N GLU A 298 5.71 12.01 -0.25
CA GLU A 298 4.93 10.78 -0.21
C GLU A 298 5.66 9.67 0.55
N HIS A 299 6.90 9.37 0.13
CA HIS A 299 7.71 8.33 0.77
C HIS A 299 8.01 8.63 2.24
N MET A 300 8.30 9.88 2.58
CA MET A 300 8.56 10.28 3.96
C MET A 300 7.32 10.06 4.85
N PHE A 301 6.15 10.49 4.39
CA PHE A 301 4.91 10.34 5.15
C PHE A 301 4.41 8.90 5.19
N LEU A 302 4.61 8.11 4.12
CA LEU A 302 4.32 6.68 4.11
C LEU A 302 5.20 5.92 5.13
N GLU A 303 6.52 6.14 5.13
CA GLU A 303 7.41 5.45 6.08
C GLU A 303 7.08 5.82 7.53
N LEU A 304 6.81 7.09 7.81
CA LEU A 304 6.42 7.53 9.15
C LEU A 304 5.06 6.96 9.56
N TYR A 305 4.08 6.97 8.66
CA TYR A 305 2.77 6.38 8.87
C TYR A 305 2.87 4.89 9.22
N LEU A 306 3.59 4.14 8.40
CA LEU A 306 3.80 2.70 8.63
C LEU A 306 4.51 2.43 9.95
N ALA A 307 5.55 3.20 10.29
CA ALA A 307 6.24 3.04 11.58
C ALA A 307 5.29 3.26 12.77
N LEU A 308 4.48 4.34 12.73
CA LEU A 308 3.51 4.66 13.77
C LEU A 308 2.41 3.60 13.92
N VAL A 309 1.90 3.07 12.82
CA VAL A 309 0.90 2.00 12.83
C VAL A 309 1.50 0.72 13.38
N LEU A 310 2.62 0.28 12.81
CA LEU A 310 3.17 -1.04 13.07
C LEU A 310 3.73 -1.19 14.48
N MET A 311 4.31 -0.14 15.05
CA MET A 311 4.79 -0.20 16.43
C MET A 311 3.66 -0.29 17.47
N THR A 312 2.40 -0.03 17.07
CA THR A 312 1.23 -0.07 17.96
C THR A 312 0.35 -1.32 17.76
N ILE A 313 0.67 -2.19 16.82
CA ILE A 313 -0.10 -3.40 16.52
C ILE A 313 0.06 -4.44 17.63
N ASP A 314 -1.04 -5.09 18.01
CA ASP A 314 -1.00 -6.29 18.86
C ASP A 314 -0.81 -7.56 17.98
N ILE A 315 0.44 -7.98 17.83
CA ILE A 315 0.79 -9.14 17.00
C ILE A 315 0.22 -10.46 17.54
N THR A 316 -0.12 -10.51 18.84
CA THR A 316 -0.68 -11.73 19.45
C THR A 316 -2.09 -12.03 18.92
N ALA A 317 -2.81 -11.01 18.46
CA ALA A 317 -4.13 -11.14 17.84
C ALA A 317 -4.12 -11.89 16.48
N LEU A 318 -2.93 -12.10 15.89
CA LEU A 318 -2.79 -12.81 14.62
C LEU A 318 -2.87 -14.33 14.78
N ALA A 319 -2.38 -14.87 15.90
CA ALA A 319 -2.23 -16.31 16.10
C ALA A 319 -3.54 -17.11 15.87
N PRO A 320 -4.72 -16.68 16.38
CA PRO A 320 -5.97 -17.41 16.20
C PRO A 320 -6.43 -17.51 14.75
N VAL A 321 -6.06 -16.56 13.88
CA VAL A 321 -6.56 -16.44 12.50
C VAL A 321 -5.50 -16.76 11.45
N ALA A 322 -4.26 -17.03 11.85
CA ALA A 322 -3.13 -17.24 10.95
C ALA A 322 -3.34 -18.36 9.92
N GLY A 323 -3.94 -19.48 10.34
CA GLY A 323 -4.25 -20.59 9.45
C GLY A 323 -5.29 -20.21 8.38
N GLN A 324 -6.36 -19.56 8.80
CA GLN A 324 -7.42 -19.09 7.89
C GLN A 324 -6.91 -18.02 6.92
N MET A 325 -6.11 -17.07 7.41
CA MET A 325 -5.40 -16.09 6.59
C MET A 325 -4.54 -16.78 5.53
N GLY A 326 -3.76 -17.80 5.90
CA GLY A 326 -2.91 -18.55 4.96
C GLY A 326 -3.69 -19.18 3.81
N VAL A 327 -4.88 -19.73 4.09
CA VAL A 327 -5.77 -20.30 3.06
C VAL A 327 -6.25 -19.22 2.08
N ILE A 328 -6.68 -18.06 2.57
CA ILE A 328 -7.12 -16.95 1.70
C ILE A 328 -5.95 -16.46 0.85
N LEU A 329 -4.77 -16.25 1.45
CA LEU A 329 -3.59 -15.79 0.71
C LEU A 329 -3.17 -16.77 -0.40
N LEU A 330 -3.25 -18.07 -0.14
CA LEU A 330 -3.00 -19.08 -1.17
C LEU A 330 -4.03 -18.98 -2.30
N ALA A 331 -5.31 -18.82 -1.97
CA ALA A 331 -6.37 -18.62 -2.96
C ALA A 331 -6.14 -17.35 -3.79
N GLN A 332 -5.69 -16.24 -3.18
CA GLN A 332 -5.32 -15.01 -3.88
C GLN A 332 -4.11 -15.20 -4.81
N ALA A 333 -3.09 -15.95 -4.39
CA ALA A 333 -1.94 -16.28 -5.22
C ALA A 333 -2.34 -17.09 -6.47
N ILE A 334 -3.22 -18.07 -6.30
CA ILE A 334 -3.78 -18.87 -7.42
C ILE A 334 -4.62 -17.97 -8.34
N LEU A 335 -5.50 -17.15 -7.77
CA LEU A 335 -6.28 -16.18 -8.56
C LEU A 335 -5.35 -15.29 -9.39
N MET A 336 -4.29 -14.74 -8.79
CA MET A 336 -3.36 -13.85 -9.48
C MET A 336 -2.66 -14.53 -10.66
N ALA A 337 -2.17 -15.75 -10.47
CA ALA A 337 -1.53 -16.52 -11.53
C ALA A 337 -2.50 -16.81 -12.69
N LEU A 338 -3.72 -17.27 -12.38
CA LEU A 338 -4.75 -17.54 -13.38
C LEU A 338 -5.20 -16.25 -14.08
N PHE A 339 -5.41 -15.18 -13.33
CA PHE A 339 -5.78 -13.88 -13.87
C PHE A 339 -4.70 -13.34 -14.81
N GLY A 340 -3.43 -13.45 -14.42
CA GLY A 340 -2.30 -13.09 -15.27
C GLY A 340 -2.32 -13.84 -16.61
N ILE A 341 -2.46 -15.16 -16.57
CA ILE A 341 -2.42 -16.02 -17.76
C ILE A 341 -3.64 -15.82 -18.67
N PHE A 342 -4.85 -15.80 -18.08
CA PHE A 342 -6.08 -15.86 -18.88
C PHE A 342 -6.72 -14.49 -19.13
N VAL A 343 -6.48 -13.49 -18.27
CA VAL A 343 -7.09 -12.17 -18.43
C VAL A 343 -6.07 -11.13 -18.84
N SER A 344 -5.05 -10.85 -18.03
CA SER A 344 -4.10 -9.76 -18.27
C SER A 344 -3.36 -9.92 -19.59
N PHE A 345 -2.76 -11.07 -19.85
CA PHE A 345 -2.04 -11.36 -21.08
C PHE A 345 -2.91 -11.19 -22.33
N ASN A 346 -4.16 -11.66 -22.27
CA ASN A 346 -5.10 -11.56 -23.40
C ASN A 346 -5.55 -10.11 -23.62
N MET A 347 -5.82 -9.36 -22.55
CA MET A 347 -6.26 -7.98 -22.63
C MET A 347 -5.15 -7.05 -23.11
N PHE A 348 -3.90 -7.30 -22.69
CA PHE A 348 -2.76 -6.43 -23.03
C PHE A 348 -2.21 -6.64 -24.43
N GLY A 349 -2.62 -7.68 -25.16
CA GLY A 349 -2.35 -7.81 -26.60
C GLY A 349 -1.65 -9.07 -27.05
N ARG A 350 -1.41 -10.06 -26.18
CA ARG A 350 -0.81 -11.39 -26.50
C ARG A 350 0.56 -11.32 -27.15
N ASN A 351 1.35 -10.31 -26.89
CA ASN A 351 2.70 -10.13 -27.43
C ASN A 351 3.72 -10.12 -26.28
N TYR A 352 5.00 -9.89 -26.60
CA TYR A 352 6.06 -9.85 -25.61
C TYR A 352 5.83 -8.76 -24.56
N GLY A 353 5.45 -7.55 -24.96
CA GLY A 353 5.11 -6.47 -24.02
C GLY A 353 3.95 -6.83 -23.10
N ALA A 354 2.94 -7.57 -23.61
CA ALA A 354 1.86 -8.07 -22.78
C ALA A 354 2.33 -9.09 -21.73
N ALA A 355 3.32 -9.94 -22.05
CA ALA A 355 3.90 -10.86 -21.06
C ALA A 355 4.69 -10.11 -19.98
N VAL A 356 5.45 -9.07 -20.34
CA VAL A 356 6.16 -8.19 -19.39
C VAL A 356 5.16 -7.49 -18.48
N MET A 357 4.15 -6.82 -19.03
CA MET A 357 3.09 -6.15 -18.25
C MET A 357 2.30 -7.14 -17.36
N THR A 358 2.16 -8.40 -17.78
CA THR A 358 1.53 -9.43 -16.96
C THR A 358 2.40 -9.78 -15.74
N ALA A 359 3.73 -9.81 -15.88
CA ALA A 359 4.64 -9.96 -14.75
C ALA A 359 4.50 -8.79 -13.77
N GLY A 360 4.43 -7.56 -14.29
CA GLY A 360 4.13 -6.36 -13.51
C GLY A 360 2.80 -6.48 -12.76
N ASN A 361 1.74 -6.94 -13.46
CA ASN A 361 0.43 -7.17 -12.84
C ASN A 361 0.46 -8.18 -11.69
N CYS A 362 1.24 -9.26 -11.81
CA CYS A 362 1.39 -10.21 -10.72
C CYS A 362 2.11 -9.60 -9.51
N GLY A 363 3.11 -8.75 -9.75
CA GLY A 363 3.83 -8.05 -8.69
C GLY A 363 2.96 -7.04 -7.95
N TRP A 364 2.24 -6.23 -8.71
CA TRP A 364 1.31 -5.25 -8.17
C TRP A 364 0.09 -5.90 -7.50
N GLY A 365 -0.59 -6.81 -8.18
CA GLY A 365 -1.85 -7.41 -7.71
C GLY A 365 -1.75 -8.35 -6.51
N CYS A 366 -0.53 -8.70 -6.07
CA CYS A 366 -0.29 -9.39 -4.79
C CYS A 366 0.66 -8.61 -3.87
N GLY A 367 1.08 -7.40 -4.26
CA GLY A 367 2.11 -6.73 -3.49
C GLY A 367 2.03 -5.22 -3.50
N SER A 368 2.68 -4.63 -4.48
CA SER A 368 2.82 -3.17 -4.55
C SER A 368 3.41 -2.71 -5.89
N GLY A 369 3.35 -1.41 -6.16
CA GLY A 369 3.98 -0.80 -7.33
C GLY A 369 5.47 -1.16 -7.50
N PRO A 370 6.33 -1.08 -6.48
CA PRO A 370 7.72 -1.53 -6.57
C PRO A 370 7.89 -2.99 -6.99
N ASN A 371 7.00 -3.89 -6.58
CA ASN A 371 7.02 -5.29 -7.01
C ASN A 371 6.67 -5.44 -8.50
N ALA A 372 5.76 -4.61 -9.02
CA ALA A 372 5.48 -4.59 -10.46
C ALA A 372 6.74 -4.25 -11.25
N VAL A 373 7.41 -3.15 -10.87
CA VAL A 373 8.67 -2.71 -11.51
C VAL A 373 9.75 -3.78 -11.43
N ALA A 374 9.93 -4.40 -10.25
CA ALA A 374 10.93 -5.44 -10.04
C ALA A 374 10.67 -6.68 -10.92
N ASN A 375 9.42 -7.12 -11.04
CA ASN A 375 9.04 -8.26 -11.88
C ASN A 375 9.24 -7.96 -13.38
N GLU A 376 8.82 -6.78 -13.83
CA GLU A 376 9.03 -6.38 -15.23
C GLU A 376 10.51 -6.32 -15.58
N LYS A 377 11.31 -5.69 -14.69
CA LYS A 377 12.75 -5.62 -14.86
C LYS A 377 13.39 -7.00 -14.94
N ALA A 378 13.04 -7.91 -14.02
CA ALA A 378 13.57 -9.28 -14.02
C ALA A 378 13.26 -10.03 -15.31
N VAL A 379 12.06 -9.87 -15.88
CA VAL A 379 11.68 -10.45 -17.17
C VAL A 379 12.46 -9.82 -18.32
N MET A 380 12.58 -8.48 -18.32
CA MET A 380 13.31 -7.77 -19.37
C MET A 380 14.81 -8.02 -19.34
N ASP A 381 15.41 -8.16 -18.16
CA ASP A 381 16.84 -8.52 -18.01
C ASP A 381 17.14 -9.92 -18.60
N GLN A 382 16.16 -10.83 -18.60
CA GLN A 382 16.32 -12.19 -19.12
C GLN A 382 15.94 -12.35 -20.61
N TYR A 383 14.90 -11.66 -21.08
CA TYR A 383 14.28 -11.89 -22.39
C TYR A 383 14.39 -10.71 -23.35
N GLY A 384 14.89 -9.55 -22.90
CA GLY A 384 15.07 -8.33 -23.66
C GLY A 384 14.16 -7.19 -23.22
N TRP A 385 14.54 -5.97 -23.57
CA TRP A 385 13.87 -4.76 -23.13
C TRP A 385 12.54 -4.50 -23.88
N HIS A 386 11.60 -3.77 -23.22
CA HIS A 386 10.36 -3.30 -23.83
C HIS A 386 9.90 -1.98 -23.18
N ASN A 387 10.19 -0.84 -23.85
CA ASN A 387 9.99 0.51 -23.33
C ASN A 387 8.52 0.79 -22.93
N VAL A 388 7.57 0.40 -23.79
CA VAL A 388 6.15 0.68 -23.52
C VAL A 388 5.65 -0.03 -22.27
N ALA A 389 6.04 -1.28 -22.05
CA ALA A 389 5.66 -2.01 -20.84
C ALA A 389 6.24 -1.36 -19.60
N TRP A 390 7.55 -1.04 -19.63
CA TRP A 390 8.28 -0.43 -18.52
C TRP A 390 7.67 0.88 -18.03
N VAL A 391 7.24 1.75 -18.96
CA VAL A 391 6.69 3.06 -18.59
C VAL A 391 5.22 3.00 -18.23
N LEU A 392 4.46 2.19 -18.98
CA LEU A 392 3.01 2.30 -18.95
C LEU A 392 2.37 1.55 -17.79
N TYR A 393 2.79 0.30 -17.55
CA TYR A 393 2.05 -0.55 -16.63
C TYR A 393 2.18 -0.11 -15.17
N PRO A 394 3.39 0.04 -14.60
CA PRO A 394 3.52 0.40 -13.20
C PRO A 394 2.86 1.73 -12.87
N SER A 395 3.07 2.73 -13.73
CA SER A 395 2.53 4.08 -13.52
C SER A 395 1.00 4.13 -13.61
N PHE A 396 0.39 3.28 -14.45
CA PHE A 396 -1.04 3.37 -14.73
C PHE A 396 -1.88 2.48 -13.83
N ALA A 397 -1.41 1.27 -13.54
CA ALA A 397 -2.12 0.33 -12.69
C ALA A 397 -2.23 0.85 -11.25
N VAL A 398 -1.16 1.43 -10.72
CA VAL A 398 -1.13 2.03 -9.38
C VAL A 398 -2.14 3.17 -9.26
N ILE A 399 -2.19 4.10 -10.23
CA ILE A 399 -3.15 5.21 -10.22
C ILE A 399 -4.60 4.71 -10.18
N ILE A 400 -4.91 3.66 -10.93
CA ILE A 400 -6.27 3.10 -10.96
C ILE A 400 -6.60 2.41 -9.63
N ASP A 401 -5.64 1.68 -9.06
CA ASP A 401 -5.81 1.04 -7.76
C ASP A 401 -6.08 2.06 -6.66
N ASP A 402 -5.25 3.07 -6.57
CA ASP A 402 -5.32 4.09 -5.52
C ASP A 402 -6.64 4.88 -5.53
N ILE A 403 -7.34 4.91 -6.66
CA ILE A 403 -8.67 5.54 -6.79
C ILE A 403 -9.78 4.51 -6.60
N TYR A 404 -9.74 3.41 -7.34
CA TYR A 404 -10.83 2.44 -7.37
C TYR A 404 -10.91 1.60 -6.09
N ASN A 405 -9.77 1.12 -5.61
CA ASN A 405 -9.72 0.20 -4.48
C ASN A 405 -10.29 0.80 -3.17
N PRO A 406 -9.91 2.01 -2.72
CA PRO A 406 -10.50 2.60 -1.53
C PRO A 406 -12.01 2.82 -1.63
N ILE A 407 -12.50 3.23 -2.79
CA ILE A 407 -13.94 3.42 -3.03
C ILE A 407 -14.66 2.07 -2.98
N PHE A 408 -14.14 1.09 -3.70
CA PHE A 408 -14.75 -0.24 -3.78
C PHE A 408 -14.74 -0.94 -2.43
N LEU A 409 -13.62 -0.89 -1.68
CA LEU A 409 -13.51 -1.43 -0.33
C LEU A 409 -14.53 -0.82 0.64
N SER A 410 -14.73 0.51 0.58
CA SER A 410 -15.70 1.19 1.43
C SER A 410 -17.14 0.72 1.16
N ILE A 411 -17.51 0.60 -0.13
CA ILE A 411 -18.84 0.12 -0.54
C ILE A 411 -18.99 -1.37 -0.17
N PHE A 412 -18.00 -2.19 -0.52
CA PHE A 412 -18.08 -3.63 -0.35
C PHE A 412 -18.04 -4.04 1.13
N ALA A 413 -17.30 -3.31 1.97
CA ALA A 413 -17.32 -3.51 3.42
C ALA A 413 -18.71 -3.31 4.00
N GLY A 414 -19.44 -2.27 3.58
CA GLY A 414 -20.82 -2.05 4.01
C GLY A 414 -21.83 -3.13 3.54
N ILE A 415 -21.50 -3.89 2.49
CA ILE A 415 -22.34 -5.00 2.02
C ILE A 415 -22.10 -6.29 2.81
N VAL A 416 -20.86 -6.50 3.28
CA VAL A 416 -20.43 -7.77 3.89
C VAL A 416 -20.36 -7.72 5.42
N ALA A 417 -20.37 -6.50 6.01
CA ALA A 417 -20.50 -6.29 7.45
C ALA A 417 -21.93 -6.58 7.91
#